data_ec2c6a0fbfbc1a1d3d2205dccfdfd90c
#
_entry.id   ec2c6a0fbfbc1a1d3d2205dccfdfd90c
#
_cell.length_a   1.000
_cell.length_b   1.000
_cell.length_c   1.000
_cell.angle_alpha   90.00
_cell.angle_beta   90.00
_cell.angle_gamma   90.00
#
_symmetry.space_group_name_H-M   'P 1'
#
loop_
_entity.id
_entity.type
_entity.pdbx_description
1 polymer ?
#
loop_
_entity_poly.entity_id
_entity_poly.type
_entity_poly.pdbx_seq_one_letter_code
_entity_poly.pdbx_strand_id
1 'polypeptide(L)'
;MTAMTSSTSPARTPRPPLNRRLAEFGTTIFAEMSALALQTGSINLGQGFPDTDGPEEIREAAVRALRDGRGNQYPPGPGVPELRAAIVDHQRRRYGLAFDPDTEVLVTAGATEAIAAALLGLLEPGDEVVALEPYYDSYAACIAMAGGTRVPVTLRPSEGSGEGVAERRFRLDLDELRAAVTDRTRLLLINTPHNPTGTVLTRAELTAIAELAVERDLLVVTDEVYEHLVFDDAEHVPLATFPGMRERTVTIGSAGKTFSFTGWKVGWVTAAPALVTAVRSAKQYLTYVASGPFQYAVAEALALPDSYFEAFRADMLAKRDLLATGLSDAGFEVFRTAGTYFITTDIRPLGETDGFAFCRALPERAGVVAIPNAVFYDHREAGAPFVRFAFCKRTKVLADAAERLRKAFAG
;
A
#
# COMPACT_ATOMS: atom_id res chain seq x y z
N MET A 1 -43.17 60.43 -5.81
CA MET A 1 -42.29 59.66 -6.69
C MET A 1 -41.15 59.09 -5.84
N THR A 2 -41.28 57.82 -5.41
CA THR A 2 -40.28 57.16 -4.56
C THR A 2 -39.44 56.28 -5.49
N ALA A 3 -38.15 56.62 -5.58
CA ALA A 3 -37.22 55.86 -6.40
C ALA A 3 -36.93 54.50 -5.75
N MET A 4 -37.30 53.43 -6.46
CA MET A 4 -36.85 52.06 -6.11
C MET A 4 -35.38 51.88 -6.47
N THR A 5 -34.54 51.82 -5.46
CA THR A 5 -33.13 51.43 -5.63
C THR A 5 -33.08 49.90 -5.85
N SER A 6 -32.82 49.45 -7.05
CA SER A 6 -32.54 48.03 -7.33
C SER A 6 -31.18 47.63 -6.79
N SER A 7 -31.16 46.90 -5.71
CA SER A 7 -29.92 46.25 -5.21
C SER A 7 -29.56 45.05 -6.11
N THR A 8 -28.63 45.22 -7.02
CA THR A 8 -28.02 44.10 -7.73
C THR A 8 -27.11 43.35 -6.78
N SER A 9 -27.53 42.15 -6.36
CA SER A 9 -26.64 41.23 -5.64
C SER A 9 -25.39 40.94 -6.51
N PRO A 10 -24.18 40.94 -5.92
CA PRO A 10 -22.97 40.64 -6.69
C PRO A 10 -23.05 39.24 -7.29
N ALA A 11 -22.72 39.13 -8.58
CA ALA A 11 -22.70 37.86 -9.28
C ALA A 11 -21.78 36.86 -8.56
N ARG A 12 -22.31 35.72 -8.22
CA ARG A 12 -21.57 34.64 -7.54
C ARG A 12 -20.46 34.15 -8.47
N THR A 13 -19.19 34.25 -8.07
CA THR A 13 -18.06 33.67 -8.80
C THR A 13 -18.30 32.16 -8.93
N PRO A 14 -18.24 31.58 -10.15
CA PRO A 14 -18.42 30.14 -10.32
C PRO A 14 -17.42 29.36 -9.47
N ARG A 15 -17.90 28.46 -8.64
CA ARG A 15 -17.04 27.52 -7.91
C ARG A 15 -16.54 26.44 -8.87
N PRO A 16 -15.24 26.06 -8.82
CA PRO A 16 -14.76 24.87 -9.51
C PRO A 16 -15.59 23.65 -9.10
N PRO A 17 -15.89 22.70 -10.02
CA PRO A 17 -16.67 21.51 -9.68
C PRO A 17 -15.93 20.57 -8.73
N LEU A 18 -14.59 20.56 -8.76
CA LEU A 18 -13.77 19.70 -7.90
C LEU A 18 -13.72 20.26 -6.48
N ASN A 19 -13.86 19.37 -5.48
CA ASN A 19 -13.69 19.71 -4.08
C ASN A 19 -12.26 20.19 -3.82
N ARG A 20 -12.09 21.28 -3.06
CA ARG A 20 -10.77 21.87 -2.76
C ARG A 20 -9.81 20.86 -2.11
N ARG A 21 -10.30 19.95 -1.26
CA ARG A 21 -9.49 18.93 -0.61
C ARG A 21 -8.88 17.93 -1.60
N LEU A 22 -9.49 17.79 -2.78
CA LEU A 22 -9.04 16.87 -3.84
C LEU A 22 -8.39 17.60 -5.01
N ALA A 23 -8.22 18.92 -4.94
CA ALA A 23 -7.72 19.71 -6.07
C ALA A 23 -6.28 19.37 -6.48
N GLU A 24 -5.47 18.87 -5.56
CA GLU A 24 -4.10 18.43 -5.83
C GLU A 24 -4.01 17.01 -6.42
N PHE A 25 -5.09 16.21 -6.33
CA PHE A 25 -5.15 14.83 -6.80
C PHE A 25 -5.80 14.76 -8.16
N GLY A 26 -4.99 14.79 -9.22
CA GLY A 26 -5.42 14.67 -10.61
C GLY A 26 -5.37 13.25 -11.15
N THR A 27 -5.08 13.12 -12.45
CA THR A 27 -4.82 11.81 -13.08
C THR A 27 -3.60 11.18 -12.44
N THR A 28 -3.75 9.93 -12.00
CA THR A 28 -2.64 9.22 -11.35
C THR A 28 -1.55 8.88 -12.34
N ILE A 29 -0.29 8.88 -11.90
CA ILE A 29 0.86 8.42 -12.69
C ILE A 29 0.65 6.99 -13.20
N PHE A 30 -0.06 6.15 -12.44
CA PHE A 30 -0.37 4.78 -12.84
C PHE A 30 -1.22 4.72 -14.10
N ALA A 31 -2.20 5.62 -14.25
CA ALA A 31 -3.02 5.71 -15.46
C ALA A 31 -2.18 6.21 -16.65
N GLU A 32 -1.33 7.23 -16.46
CA GLU A 32 -0.42 7.76 -17.48
C GLU A 32 0.53 6.65 -17.98
N MET A 33 1.22 5.99 -17.06
CA MET A 33 2.20 4.95 -17.41
C MET A 33 1.56 3.71 -18.04
N SER A 34 0.32 3.36 -17.63
CA SER A 34 -0.41 2.25 -18.26
C SER A 34 -0.85 2.58 -19.68
N ALA A 35 -1.33 3.81 -19.92
CA ALA A 35 -1.64 4.26 -21.27
C ALA A 35 -0.40 4.26 -22.17
N LEU A 36 0.73 4.73 -21.65
CA LEU A 36 2.01 4.73 -22.36
C LEU A 36 2.47 3.31 -22.69
N ALA A 37 2.35 2.35 -21.76
CA ALA A 37 2.67 0.95 -22.02
C ALA A 37 1.83 0.35 -23.15
N LEU A 38 0.52 0.65 -23.19
CA LEU A 38 -0.38 0.20 -24.27
C LEU A 38 -0.02 0.83 -25.61
N GLN A 39 0.25 2.13 -25.64
CA GLN A 39 0.60 2.87 -26.88
C GLN A 39 1.91 2.38 -27.50
N THR A 40 2.89 2.03 -26.68
CA THR A 40 4.24 1.63 -27.13
C THR A 40 4.42 0.12 -27.24
N GLY A 41 3.47 -0.70 -26.78
CA GLY A 41 3.62 -2.15 -26.67
C GLY A 41 4.72 -2.58 -25.67
N SER A 42 5.01 -1.73 -24.69
CA SER A 42 6.06 -1.95 -23.70
C SER A 42 5.64 -2.88 -22.59
N ILE A 43 6.61 -3.59 -21.99
CA ILE A 43 6.40 -4.41 -20.80
C ILE A 43 6.11 -3.48 -19.61
N ASN A 44 4.93 -3.63 -18.99
CA ASN A 44 4.55 -2.79 -17.88
C ASN A 44 5.02 -3.36 -16.53
N LEU A 45 6.15 -2.88 -16.03
CA LEU A 45 6.64 -3.12 -14.66
C LEU A 45 6.29 -1.98 -13.69
N GLY A 46 5.50 -1.00 -14.11
CA GLY A 46 5.00 0.09 -13.24
C GLY A 46 3.85 -0.35 -12.35
N GLN A 47 2.99 -1.23 -12.84
CA GLN A 47 1.77 -1.65 -12.16
C GLN A 47 2.00 -2.78 -11.16
N GLY A 48 1.61 -2.52 -9.89
CA GLY A 48 1.71 -3.44 -8.77
C GLY A 48 0.56 -4.46 -8.69
N PHE A 49 0.27 -5.16 -9.78
CA PHE A 49 -0.62 -6.31 -9.78
C PHE A 49 -0.04 -7.44 -10.63
N PRO A 50 -0.24 -8.71 -10.21
CA PRO A 50 0.23 -9.88 -10.95
C PRO A 50 -0.39 -9.97 -12.35
N ASP A 51 0.35 -10.60 -13.28
CA ASP A 51 -0.14 -11.01 -14.59
C ASP A 51 -0.46 -12.52 -14.63
N THR A 52 -0.61 -13.11 -13.46
CA THR A 52 -1.03 -14.48 -13.22
C THR A 52 -2.28 -14.49 -12.37
N ASP A 53 -3.13 -15.48 -12.57
CA ASP A 53 -4.26 -15.74 -11.68
C ASP A 53 -3.79 -16.30 -10.34
N GLY A 54 -4.63 -16.12 -9.31
CA GLY A 54 -4.47 -16.78 -8.03
C GLY A 54 -4.73 -18.30 -8.09
N PRO A 55 -4.67 -18.99 -6.93
CA PRO A 55 -4.89 -20.43 -6.85
C PRO A 55 -6.22 -20.88 -7.48
N GLU A 56 -6.15 -21.94 -8.28
CA GLU A 56 -7.33 -22.49 -8.98
C GLU A 56 -8.44 -22.89 -8.01
N GLU A 57 -8.08 -23.58 -6.92
CA GLU A 57 -9.04 -24.02 -5.90
C GLU A 57 -9.79 -22.84 -5.26
N ILE A 58 -9.17 -21.68 -5.16
CA ILE A 58 -9.79 -20.46 -4.60
C ILE A 58 -10.71 -19.81 -5.63
N ARG A 59 -10.33 -19.81 -6.92
CA ARG A 59 -11.24 -19.37 -7.98
C ARG A 59 -12.50 -20.26 -8.03
N GLU A 60 -12.33 -21.57 -7.94
CA GLU A 60 -13.45 -22.51 -7.90
C GLU A 60 -14.31 -22.34 -6.63
N ALA A 61 -13.72 -21.95 -5.49
CA ALA A 61 -14.49 -21.61 -4.29
C ALA A 61 -15.44 -20.41 -4.53
N ALA A 62 -14.97 -19.38 -5.24
CA ALA A 62 -15.82 -18.25 -5.63
C ALA A 62 -16.94 -18.70 -6.60
N VAL A 63 -16.64 -19.55 -7.58
CA VAL A 63 -17.62 -20.11 -8.50
C VAL A 63 -18.67 -20.92 -7.74
N ARG A 64 -18.26 -21.77 -6.78
CA ARG A 64 -19.19 -22.52 -5.92
C ARG A 64 -20.11 -21.58 -5.14
N ALA A 65 -19.56 -20.55 -4.51
CA ALA A 65 -20.36 -19.58 -3.75
C ALA A 65 -21.42 -18.88 -4.63
N LEU A 66 -21.07 -18.51 -5.87
CA LEU A 66 -22.01 -17.96 -6.85
C LEU A 66 -23.13 -18.95 -7.20
N ARG A 67 -22.79 -20.22 -7.51
CA ARG A 67 -23.75 -21.26 -7.90
C ARG A 67 -24.68 -21.65 -6.75
N ASP A 68 -24.16 -21.69 -5.53
CA ASP A 68 -24.92 -22.03 -4.32
C ASP A 68 -25.78 -20.85 -3.83
N GLY A 69 -25.71 -19.70 -4.49
CA GLY A 69 -26.45 -18.49 -4.10
C GLY A 69 -25.89 -17.77 -2.87
N ARG A 70 -24.78 -18.25 -2.31
CA ARG A 70 -24.13 -17.60 -1.15
C ARG A 70 -23.54 -16.25 -1.57
N GLY A 71 -23.95 -15.20 -0.86
CA GLY A 71 -23.46 -13.85 -1.11
C GLY A 71 -24.01 -13.18 -2.37
N ASN A 72 -25.03 -13.74 -3.05
CA ASN A 72 -25.74 -13.09 -4.16
C ASN A 72 -26.68 -11.97 -3.68
N GLN A 73 -27.04 -11.96 -2.41
CA GLN A 73 -27.69 -10.85 -1.73
C GLN A 73 -26.68 -10.14 -0.81
N TYR A 74 -27.05 -9.00 -0.26
CA TYR A 74 -26.18 -8.26 0.64
C TYR A 74 -25.69 -9.15 1.80
N PRO A 75 -24.36 -9.34 1.95
CA PRO A 75 -23.82 -10.01 3.12
C PRO A 75 -23.97 -9.11 4.36
N PRO A 76 -23.74 -9.66 5.58
CA PRO A 76 -23.68 -8.85 6.78
C PRO A 76 -22.71 -7.68 6.68
N GLY A 77 -23.06 -6.52 7.24
CA GLY A 77 -22.23 -5.30 7.19
C GLY A 77 -20.78 -5.47 7.62
N PRO A 78 -20.47 -6.23 8.69
CA PRO A 78 -19.08 -6.53 9.09
C PRO A 78 -18.37 -7.54 8.19
N GLY A 79 -19.06 -8.21 7.28
CA GLY A 79 -18.56 -9.33 6.46
C GLY A 79 -19.16 -10.67 6.88
N VAL A 80 -19.04 -11.68 6.03
CA VAL A 80 -19.55 -13.02 6.31
C VAL A 80 -18.82 -13.64 7.51
N PRO A 81 -19.52 -14.39 8.39
CA PRO A 81 -18.92 -14.98 9.59
C PRO A 81 -17.72 -15.88 9.27
N GLU A 82 -17.80 -16.63 8.16
CA GLU A 82 -16.73 -17.54 7.72
C GLU A 82 -15.42 -16.80 7.44
N LEU A 83 -15.49 -15.65 6.78
CA LEU A 83 -14.28 -14.85 6.51
C LEU A 83 -13.75 -14.22 7.78
N ARG A 84 -14.61 -13.67 8.63
CA ARG A 84 -14.18 -13.06 9.90
C ARG A 84 -13.49 -14.09 10.81
N ALA A 85 -14.04 -15.30 10.91
CA ALA A 85 -13.42 -16.40 11.62
C ALA A 85 -12.07 -16.81 11.01
N ALA A 86 -11.98 -16.92 9.67
CA ALA A 86 -10.74 -17.25 8.98
C ALA A 86 -9.64 -16.18 9.22
N ILE A 87 -10.00 -14.89 9.24
CA ILE A 87 -9.07 -13.79 9.55
C ILE A 87 -8.53 -13.96 10.99
N VAL A 88 -9.40 -14.20 11.95
CA VAL A 88 -8.99 -14.40 13.36
C VAL A 88 -8.08 -15.61 13.51
N ASP A 89 -8.42 -16.73 12.88
CA ASP A 89 -7.59 -17.93 12.91
C ASP A 89 -6.21 -17.70 12.26
N HIS A 90 -6.17 -16.97 11.15
CA HIS A 90 -4.94 -16.57 10.49
C HIS A 90 -4.05 -15.71 11.39
N GLN A 91 -4.60 -14.65 12.00
CA GLN A 91 -3.89 -13.74 12.89
C GLN A 91 -3.35 -14.48 14.13
N ARG A 92 -4.14 -15.41 14.68
CA ARG A 92 -3.72 -16.22 15.82
C ARG A 92 -2.58 -17.19 15.44
N ARG A 93 -2.70 -17.88 14.31
CA ARG A 93 -1.69 -18.86 13.85
C ARG A 93 -0.36 -18.20 13.51
N ARG A 94 -0.40 -17.04 12.85
CA ARG A 94 0.79 -16.37 12.33
C ARG A 94 1.47 -15.48 13.37
N TYR A 95 0.69 -14.79 14.19
CA TYR A 95 1.20 -13.69 15.03
C TYR A 95 0.83 -13.82 16.50
N GLY A 96 0.08 -14.86 16.90
CA GLY A 96 -0.39 -15.01 18.27
C GLY A 96 -1.45 -13.98 18.68
N LEU A 97 -2.00 -13.21 17.74
CA LEU A 97 -3.03 -12.22 18.00
C LEU A 97 -4.42 -12.88 18.04
N ALA A 98 -5.06 -12.82 19.20
CA ALA A 98 -6.42 -13.30 19.40
C ALA A 98 -7.41 -12.13 19.28
N PHE A 99 -8.29 -12.18 18.28
CA PHE A 99 -9.38 -11.23 18.08
C PHE A 99 -10.73 -11.92 18.24
N ASP A 100 -11.75 -11.16 18.61
CA ASP A 100 -13.15 -11.59 18.54
C ASP A 100 -13.68 -11.34 17.12
N PRO A 101 -14.11 -12.38 16.38
CA PRO A 101 -14.58 -12.22 15.01
C PRO A 101 -15.83 -11.34 14.89
N ASP A 102 -16.63 -11.18 15.95
CA ASP A 102 -17.87 -10.42 15.91
C ASP A 102 -17.70 -8.92 16.20
N THR A 103 -16.69 -8.56 16.98
CA THR A 103 -16.50 -7.18 17.46
C THR A 103 -15.20 -6.54 17.02
N GLU A 104 -14.18 -7.34 16.60
CA GLU A 104 -12.84 -6.86 16.33
C GLU A 104 -12.37 -7.07 14.88
N VAL A 105 -13.27 -7.51 13.99
CA VAL A 105 -13.01 -7.73 12.56
C VAL A 105 -14.04 -6.99 11.71
N LEU A 106 -13.58 -6.31 10.68
CA LEU A 106 -14.42 -5.65 9.67
C LEU A 106 -13.90 -5.94 8.27
N VAL A 107 -14.71 -6.56 7.42
CA VAL A 107 -14.39 -6.80 6.01
C VAL A 107 -14.68 -5.54 5.18
N THR A 108 -13.78 -5.22 4.27
CA THR A 108 -13.82 -4.02 3.42
C THR A 108 -13.65 -4.34 1.94
N ALA A 109 -14.01 -3.41 1.06
CA ALA A 109 -13.77 -3.50 -0.37
C ALA A 109 -12.28 -3.23 -0.70
N GLY A 110 -11.41 -4.10 -0.19
CA GLY A 110 -9.96 -4.00 -0.27
C GLY A 110 -9.37 -3.01 0.75
N ALA A 111 -8.03 -2.97 0.82
CA ALA A 111 -7.31 -2.12 1.76
C ALA A 111 -7.55 -0.62 1.53
N THR A 112 -7.77 -0.17 0.30
CA THR A 112 -8.03 1.24 -0.01
C THR A 112 -9.28 1.75 0.72
N GLU A 113 -10.36 0.96 0.74
CA GLU A 113 -11.54 1.31 1.54
C GLU A 113 -11.26 1.26 3.04
N ALA A 114 -10.50 0.26 3.50
CA ALA A 114 -10.12 0.17 4.91
C ALA A 114 -9.37 1.42 5.39
N ILE A 115 -8.40 1.90 4.60
CA ILE A 115 -7.66 3.13 4.86
C ILE A 115 -8.58 4.35 4.87
N ALA A 116 -9.41 4.50 3.83
CA ALA A 116 -10.35 5.62 3.73
C ALA A 116 -11.32 5.65 4.92
N ALA A 117 -11.91 4.49 5.25
CA ALA A 117 -12.85 4.36 6.35
C ALA A 117 -12.20 4.59 7.73
N ALA A 118 -10.95 4.12 7.92
CA ALA A 118 -10.19 4.37 9.14
C ALA A 118 -9.94 5.87 9.34
N LEU A 119 -9.43 6.54 8.31
CA LEU A 119 -9.13 7.98 8.40
C LEU A 119 -10.41 8.81 8.55
N LEU A 120 -11.47 8.50 7.80
CA LEU A 120 -12.77 9.19 7.94
C LEU A 120 -13.45 8.95 9.28
N GLY A 121 -13.23 7.80 9.90
CA GLY A 121 -13.86 7.42 11.17
C GLY A 121 -13.07 7.85 12.42
N LEU A 122 -11.78 8.17 12.28
CA LEU A 122 -10.87 8.42 13.40
C LEU A 122 -10.35 9.86 13.49
N LEU A 123 -10.44 10.64 12.39
CA LEU A 123 -9.92 12.00 12.34
C LEU A 123 -11.01 13.05 12.43
N GLU A 124 -10.70 14.12 13.15
CA GLU A 124 -11.42 15.38 13.10
C GLU A 124 -10.72 16.37 12.16
N PRO A 125 -11.45 17.37 11.61
CA PRO A 125 -10.82 18.38 10.78
C PRO A 125 -9.70 19.13 11.52
N GLY A 126 -8.49 19.09 10.95
CA GLY A 126 -7.29 19.73 11.51
C GLY A 126 -6.38 18.82 12.31
N ASP A 127 -6.78 17.56 12.55
CA ASP A 127 -5.90 16.55 13.11
C ASP A 127 -4.71 16.30 12.19
N GLU A 128 -3.54 16.07 12.78
CA GLU A 128 -2.33 15.74 12.05
C GLU A 128 -2.16 14.20 11.97
N VAL A 129 -1.78 13.77 10.77
CA VAL A 129 -1.40 12.37 10.49
C VAL A 129 0.06 12.34 10.07
N VAL A 130 0.91 11.72 10.91
CA VAL A 130 2.29 11.45 10.55
C VAL A 130 2.33 10.21 9.67
N ALA A 131 2.90 10.34 8.47
CA ALA A 131 3.03 9.26 7.48
C ALA A 131 4.47 9.15 6.98
N LEU A 132 4.95 7.91 6.80
CA LEU A 132 6.30 7.66 6.30
C LEU A 132 6.33 7.81 4.77
N GLU A 133 7.00 8.84 4.24
CA GLU A 133 7.19 8.97 2.80
C GLU A 133 8.52 8.32 2.32
N PRO A 134 8.58 7.78 1.11
CA PRO A 134 7.48 7.73 0.11
C PRO A 134 6.32 6.86 0.57
N TYR A 135 5.10 7.19 0.19
CA TYR A 135 3.92 6.43 0.59
C TYR A 135 2.95 6.21 -0.59
N TYR A 136 2.10 5.21 -0.47
CA TYR A 136 1.05 4.94 -1.45
C TYR A 136 0.12 6.16 -1.58
N ASP A 137 -0.11 6.61 -2.80
CA ASP A 137 -0.82 7.87 -3.13
C ASP A 137 -2.22 7.98 -2.52
N SER A 138 -2.88 6.86 -2.28
CA SER A 138 -4.19 6.83 -1.62
C SER A 138 -4.15 7.41 -0.21
N TYR A 139 -3.01 7.34 0.51
CA TYR A 139 -2.94 7.86 1.89
C TYR A 139 -3.15 9.37 1.91
N ALA A 140 -2.45 10.09 1.05
CA ALA A 140 -2.58 11.54 0.94
C ALA A 140 -4.02 11.96 0.63
N ALA A 141 -4.64 11.30 -0.36
CA ALA A 141 -6.02 11.59 -0.74
C ALA A 141 -7.01 11.27 0.39
N CYS A 142 -6.84 10.15 1.10
CA CYS A 142 -7.72 9.76 2.19
C CYS A 142 -7.58 10.70 3.40
N ILE A 143 -6.37 11.13 3.76
CA ILE A 143 -6.13 12.15 4.81
C ILE A 143 -6.84 13.46 4.45
N ALA A 144 -6.67 13.93 3.20
CA ALA A 144 -7.31 15.15 2.72
C ALA A 144 -8.85 15.04 2.73
N MET A 145 -9.42 13.89 2.31
CA MET A 145 -10.87 13.64 2.37
C MET A 145 -11.40 13.71 3.80
N ALA A 146 -10.67 13.15 4.76
CA ALA A 146 -11.01 13.19 6.18
C ALA A 146 -10.87 14.60 6.80
N GLY A 147 -10.18 15.54 6.11
CA GLY A 147 -9.92 16.89 6.62
C GLY A 147 -8.70 16.97 7.52
N GLY A 148 -7.89 15.92 7.55
CA GLY A 148 -6.63 15.87 8.27
C GLY A 148 -5.50 16.60 7.54
N THR A 149 -4.43 16.85 8.27
CA THR A 149 -3.18 17.44 7.77
C THR A 149 -2.10 16.37 7.71
N ARG A 150 -1.46 16.20 6.55
CA ARG A 150 -0.31 15.31 6.42
C ARG A 150 0.93 15.91 7.06
N VAL A 151 1.67 15.09 7.79
CA VAL A 151 3.02 15.41 8.32
C VAL A 151 3.95 14.29 7.84
N PRO A 152 4.65 14.47 6.71
CA PRO A 152 5.52 13.45 6.17
C PRO A 152 6.82 13.32 6.96
N VAL A 153 7.26 12.08 7.17
CA VAL A 153 8.58 11.72 7.69
C VAL A 153 9.29 10.90 6.62
N THR A 154 10.44 11.39 6.14
CA THR A 154 11.09 10.83 4.96
C THR A 154 11.95 9.62 5.29
N LEU A 155 11.62 8.46 4.71
CA LEU A 155 12.57 7.34 4.67
C LEU A 155 13.72 7.68 3.73
N ARG A 156 14.95 7.59 4.21
CA ARG A 156 16.15 7.94 3.43
C ARG A 156 17.00 6.71 3.14
N PRO A 157 17.64 6.67 1.95
CA PRO A 157 18.66 5.66 1.68
C PRO A 157 19.76 5.71 2.74
N SER A 158 20.13 4.56 3.31
CA SER A 158 21.33 4.48 4.14
C SER A 158 22.57 4.61 3.26
N GLU A 159 23.58 5.31 3.75
CA GLU A 159 24.92 5.19 3.18
C GLU A 159 25.40 3.74 3.41
N GLY A 160 25.77 3.03 2.35
CA GLY A 160 26.26 1.66 2.46
C GLY A 160 27.57 1.63 3.27
N SER A 161 27.64 0.81 4.28
CA SER A 161 28.85 0.66 5.13
C SER A 161 29.81 -0.42 4.64
N GLY A 162 29.61 -0.99 3.43
CA GLY A 162 30.43 -2.11 2.95
C GLY A 162 30.37 -2.34 1.45
N GLU A 163 31.28 -3.14 0.95
CA GLU A 163 31.44 -3.54 -0.46
C GLU A 163 30.32 -4.49 -0.89
N GLY A 164 29.12 -3.97 -1.18
CA GLY A 164 28.05 -4.79 -1.77
C GLY A 164 26.73 -4.05 -1.89
N VAL A 165 26.09 -4.20 -3.05
CA VAL A 165 24.77 -3.67 -3.42
C VAL A 165 23.67 -4.13 -2.43
N ALA A 166 23.92 -5.19 -1.64
CA ALA A 166 22.94 -5.81 -0.74
C ALA A 166 22.64 -5.02 0.55
N GLU A 167 23.37 -3.95 0.87
CA GLU A 167 23.23 -3.27 2.17
C GLU A 167 22.49 -1.92 2.12
N ARG A 168 22.37 -1.28 0.96
CA ARG A 168 21.66 0.00 0.85
C ARG A 168 20.16 -0.21 0.91
N ARG A 169 19.55 0.29 1.99
CA ARG A 169 18.10 0.25 2.21
C ARG A 169 17.59 1.62 2.63
N PHE A 170 16.30 1.85 2.48
CA PHE A 170 15.65 3.00 3.09
C PHE A 170 15.49 2.77 4.59
N ARG A 171 15.74 3.81 5.39
CA ARG A 171 15.69 3.78 6.86
C ARG A 171 14.81 4.89 7.39
N LEU A 172 14.17 4.62 8.50
CA LEU A 172 13.45 5.59 9.32
C LEU A 172 14.43 6.30 10.24
N ASP A 173 14.41 7.63 10.24
CA ASP A 173 15.03 8.45 11.26
C ASP A 173 14.06 8.62 12.43
N LEU A 174 14.40 8.02 13.58
CA LEU A 174 13.53 8.03 14.75
C LEU A 174 13.47 9.38 15.45
N ASP A 175 14.51 10.21 15.34
CA ASP A 175 14.51 11.56 15.88
C ASP A 175 13.62 12.47 15.04
N GLU A 176 13.66 12.35 13.71
CA GLU A 176 12.73 13.03 12.81
C GLU A 176 11.29 12.60 13.08
N LEU A 177 11.03 11.30 13.27
CA LEU A 177 9.71 10.81 13.62
C LEU A 177 9.20 11.42 14.93
N ARG A 178 10.03 11.47 15.98
CA ARG A 178 9.68 12.10 17.26
C ARG A 178 9.40 13.59 17.12
N ALA A 179 10.22 14.30 16.33
CA ALA A 179 10.07 15.73 16.09
C ALA A 179 8.82 16.07 15.26
N ALA A 180 8.35 15.16 14.42
CA ALA A 180 7.14 15.33 13.61
C ALA A 180 5.85 15.25 14.43
N VAL A 181 5.88 14.66 15.63
CA VAL A 181 4.70 14.51 16.50
C VAL A 181 4.49 15.79 17.31
N THR A 182 3.30 16.37 17.16
CA THR A 182 2.84 17.58 17.88
C THR A 182 1.61 17.26 18.72
N ASP A 183 1.11 18.27 19.47
CA ASP A 183 -0.15 18.14 20.24
C ASP A 183 -1.39 17.99 19.33
N ARG A 184 -1.29 18.24 18.03
CA ARG A 184 -2.34 18.01 17.03
C ARG A 184 -2.25 16.65 16.37
N THR A 185 -1.14 15.93 16.57
CA THR A 185 -0.98 14.60 15.97
C THR A 185 -1.97 13.64 16.60
N ARG A 186 -2.87 13.12 15.79
CA ARG A 186 -3.86 12.13 16.20
C ARG A 186 -3.44 10.71 15.87
N LEU A 187 -2.70 10.53 14.75
CA LEU A 187 -2.53 9.22 14.16
C LEU A 187 -1.17 9.10 13.46
N LEU A 188 -0.54 7.92 13.61
CA LEU A 188 0.56 7.48 12.77
C LEU A 188 0.03 6.53 11.70
N LEU A 189 0.36 6.76 10.43
CA LEU A 189 0.03 5.88 9.31
C LEU A 189 1.30 5.18 8.82
N ILE A 190 1.38 3.89 9.07
CA ILE A 190 2.56 3.06 8.83
C ILE A 190 2.23 2.01 7.78
N ASN A 191 3.14 1.79 6.83
CA ASN A 191 3.07 0.67 5.90
C ASN A 191 4.33 -0.20 6.03
N THR A 192 4.15 -1.46 6.39
CA THR A 192 5.25 -2.43 6.49
C THR A 192 4.74 -3.85 6.24
N PRO A 193 5.33 -4.59 5.29
CA PRO A 193 6.40 -4.23 4.34
C PRO A 193 6.02 -3.04 3.46
N HIS A 194 6.99 -2.19 3.15
CA HIS A 194 6.77 -0.82 2.68
C HIS A 194 6.73 -0.69 1.15
N ASN A 195 5.63 -0.20 0.61
CA ASN A 195 5.51 0.23 -0.78
C ASN A 195 5.75 1.76 -0.85
N PRO A 196 6.73 2.25 -1.62
CA PRO A 196 7.40 1.61 -2.76
C PRO A 196 8.79 1.02 -2.50
N THR A 197 9.39 1.22 -1.33
CA THR A 197 10.83 1.00 -1.10
C THR A 197 11.25 -0.46 -0.93
N GLY A 198 10.30 -1.37 -0.66
CA GLY A 198 10.60 -2.76 -0.32
C GLY A 198 11.25 -2.94 1.06
N THR A 199 11.33 -1.88 1.85
CA THR A 199 11.84 -1.94 3.23
C THR A 199 10.84 -2.66 4.14
N VAL A 200 11.35 -3.46 5.06
CA VAL A 200 10.59 -4.00 6.19
C VAL A 200 11.11 -3.31 7.43
N LEU A 201 10.23 -2.70 8.21
CA LEU A 201 10.62 -2.05 9.46
C LEU A 201 11.14 -3.09 10.43
N THR A 202 12.29 -2.82 11.03
CA THR A 202 12.91 -3.69 12.01
C THR A 202 12.13 -3.70 13.33
N ARG A 203 12.29 -4.76 14.11
CA ARG A 203 11.68 -4.83 15.45
C ARG A 203 12.08 -3.63 16.31
N ALA A 204 13.31 -3.12 16.19
CA ALA A 204 13.77 -1.93 16.92
C ALA A 204 13.04 -0.66 16.49
N GLU A 205 12.86 -0.45 15.16
CA GLU A 205 12.08 0.67 14.62
C GLU A 205 10.61 0.58 15.05
N LEU A 206 10.01 -0.62 14.99
CA LEU A 206 8.63 -0.86 15.45
C LEU A 206 8.47 -0.66 16.96
N THR A 207 9.47 -1.06 17.78
CA THR A 207 9.48 -0.78 19.21
C THR A 207 9.45 0.71 19.49
N ALA A 208 10.30 1.49 18.81
CA ALA A 208 10.35 2.94 18.99
C ALA A 208 9.05 3.64 18.55
N ILE A 209 8.40 3.17 17.46
CA ILE A 209 7.08 3.63 17.02
C ILE A 209 6.03 3.31 18.08
N ALA A 210 6.02 2.10 18.63
CA ALA A 210 5.08 1.68 19.65
C ALA A 210 5.22 2.49 20.94
N GLU A 211 6.46 2.68 21.42
CA GLU A 211 6.76 3.51 22.60
C GLU A 211 6.28 4.95 22.41
N LEU A 212 6.56 5.56 21.23
CA LEU A 212 6.11 6.91 20.91
C LEU A 212 4.58 7.00 20.87
N ALA A 213 3.91 6.02 20.26
CA ALA A 213 2.45 5.99 20.19
C ALA A 213 1.79 5.85 21.56
N VAL A 214 2.40 5.06 22.47
CA VAL A 214 1.92 4.93 23.85
C VAL A 214 2.20 6.20 24.65
N GLU A 215 3.42 6.76 24.56
CA GLU A 215 3.82 7.99 25.26
C GLU A 215 2.94 9.18 24.93
N ARG A 216 2.55 9.33 23.66
CA ARG A 216 1.78 10.47 23.12
C ARG A 216 0.31 10.19 22.95
N ASP A 217 -0.18 9.03 23.41
CA ASP A 217 -1.56 8.56 23.26
C ASP A 217 -2.09 8.64 21.81
N LEU A 218 -1.25 8.22 20.84
CA LEU A 218 -1.58 8.24 19.43
C LEU A 218 -2.31 6.96 19.01
N LEU A 219 -3.21 7.07 18.06
CA LEU A 219 -3.72 5.95 17.28
C LEU A 219 -2.70 5.56 16.20
N VAL A 220 -2.75 4.32 15.75
CA VAL A 220 -1.92 3.85 14.64
C VAL A 220 -2.79 3.10 13.64
N VAL A 221 -2.64 3.43 12.37
CA VAL A 221 -3.15 2.63 11.25
C VAL A 221 -1.97 1.98 10.57
N THR A 222 -1.97 0.64 10.53
CA THR A 222 -0.93 -0.12 9.83
C THR A 222 -1.49 -0.77 8.58
N ASP A 223 -0.90 -0.45 7.42
CA ASP A 223 -1.15 -1.15 6.16
C ASP A 223 -0.15 -2.30 6.04
N GLU A 224 -0.63 -3.52 6.30
CA GLU A 224 0.16 -4.74 6.36
C GLU A 224 -0.16 -5.72 5.19
N VAL A 225 -0.68 -5.19 4.07
CA VAL A 225 -1.12 -6.01 2.92
C VAL A 225 -0.04 -6.89 2.30
N TYR A 226 1.23 -6.64 2.61
CA TYR A 226 2.38 -7.43 2.16
C TYR A 226 2.93 -8.36 3.25
N GLU A 227 2.18 -8.67 4.30
CA GLU A 227 2.61 -9.47 5.47
C GLU A 227 3.29 -10.80 5.10
N HIS A 228 2.91 -11.43 3.99
CA HIS A 228 3.49 -12.68 3.49
C HIS A 228 4.65 -12.51 2.50
N LEU A 229 4.96 -11.27 2.14
CA LEU A 229 6.02 -10.95 1.18
C LEU A 229 7.20 -10.31 1.91
N VAL A 230 7.91 -11.14 2.66
CA VAL A 230 9.16 -10.81 3.35
C VAL A 230 10.25 -11.79 2.92
N PHE A 231 11.47 -11.29 2.72
CA PHE A 231 12.57 -12.04 2.10
C PHE A 231 13.81 -11.99 2.98
N ASP A 232 14.70 -12.95 2.73
CA ASP A 232 15.99 -13.10 3.40
C ASP A 232 15.81 -13.24 4.92
N ASP A 233 16.46 -12.41 5.71
CA ASP A 233 16.42 -12.34 7.17
C ASP A 233 15.35 -11.40 7.73
N ALA A 234 14.52 -10.78 6.86
CA ALA A 234 13.47 -9.89 7.33
C ALA A 234 12.28 -10.67 7.91
N GLU A 235 11.70 -10.11 8.97
CA GLU A 235 10.51 -10.64 9.63
C GLU A 235 9.40 -9.59 9.61
N HIS A 236 8.20 -9.98 9.21
CA HIS A 236 7.02 -9.14 9.42
C HIS A 236 6.53 -9.29 10.87
N VAL A 237 6.48 -8.19 11.59
CA VAL A 237 5.98 -8.14 12.97
C VAL A 237 4.82 -7.15 13.01
N PRO A 238 3.57 -7.61 13.22
CA PRO A 238 2.43 -6.71 13.34
C PRO A 238 2.58 -5.77 14.54
N LEU A 239 2.34 -4.47 14.33
CA LEU A 239 2.51 -3.48 15.39
C LEU A 239 1.57 -3.72 16.57
N ALA A 240 0.40 -4.33 16.33
CA ALA A 240 -0.55 -4.71 17.38
C ALA A 240 0.00 -5.74 18.39
N THR A 241 1.15 -6.40 18.11
CA THR A 241 1.80 -7.35 19.03
C THR A 241 2.64 -6.67 20.12
N PHE A 242 2.96 -5.39 19.97
CA PHE A 242 3.77 -4.66 20.95
C PHE A 242 2.93 -4.22 22.17
N PRO A 243 3.55 -4.09 23.35
CA PRO A 243 2.86 -3.66 24.56
C PRO A 243 2.11 -2.33 24.36
N GLY A 244 0.83 -2.27 24.77
CA GLY A 244 -0.01 -1.08 24.67
C GLY A 244 -0.48 -0.73 23.23
N MET A 245 -0.17 -1.57 22.24
CA MET A 245 -0.56 -1.29 20.85
C MET A 245 -1.87 -1.95 20.42
N ARG A 246 -2.27 -3.03 21.08
CA ARG A 246 -3.53 -3.76 20.77
C ARG A 246 -4.77 -2.86 20.77
N GLU A 247 -4.84 -1.93 21.73
CA GLU A 247 -5.98 -1.06 21.97
C GLU A 247 -6.00 0.17 21.07
N ARG A 248 -4.88 0.50 20.41
CA ARG A 248 -4.70 1.72 19.62
C ARG A 248 -4.35 1.49 18.16
N THR A 249 -4.19 0.23 17.72
CA THR A 249 -3.81 -0.10 16.34
C THR A 249 -5.00 -0.60 15.53
N VAL A 250 -5.17 -0.02 14.34
CA VAL A 250 -6.03 -0.52 13.26
C VAL A 250 -5.11 -1.19 12.24
N THR A 251 -5.13 -2.52 12.22
CA THR A 251 -4.33 -3.32 11.26
C THR A 251 -5.15 -3.61 10.02
N ILE A 252 -4.60 -3.32 8.83
CA ILE A 252 -5.25 -3.51 7.54
C ILE A 252 -4.57 -4.63 6.76
N GLY A 253 -5.35 -5.64 6.37
CA GLY A 253 -4.93 -6.73 5.51
C GLY A 253 -5.73 -6.78 4.20
N SER A 254 -5.23 -7.58 3.23
CA SER A 254 -5.89 -7.74 1.93
C SER A 254 -5.56 -9.09 1.29
N ALA A 255 -6.56 -9.73 0.73
CA ALA A 255 -6.39 -10.94 -0.06
C ALA A 255 -5.67 -10.70 -1.40
N GLY A 256 -5.78 -9.49 -1.95
CA GLY A 256 -5.31 -9.19 -3.31
C GLY A 256 -3.82 -9.38 -3.52
N LYS A 257 -3.02 -9.17 -2.50
CA LYS A 257 -1.55 -9.25 -2.58
C LYS A 257 -1.03 -10.67 -2.38
N THR A 258 -1.54 -11.34 -1.37
CA THR A 258 -1.13 -12.71 -0.99
C THR A 258 -1.63 -13.77 -1.97
N PHE A 259 -2.83 -13.59 -2.52
CA PHE A 259 -3.47 -14.60 -3.37
C PHE A 259 -3.60 -14.19 -4.84
N SER A 260 -2.96 -13.10 -5.26
CA SER A 260 -3.01 -12.58 -6.65
C SER A 260 -4.43 -12.23 -7.14
N PHE A 261 -5.34 -11.89 -6.24
CA PHE A 261 -6.73 -11.52 -6.55
C PHE A 261 -7.00 -10.03 -6.31
N THR A 262 -6.15 -9.15 -6.85
CA THR A 262 -6.24 -7.70 -6.64
C THR A 262 -7.59 -7.12 -7.09
N GLY A 263 -8.20 -7.68 -8.13
CA GLY A 263 -9.49 -7.27 -8.67
C GLY A 263 -10.70 -7.69 -7.83
N TRP A 264 -10.56 -8.65 -6.91
CA TRP A 264 -11.67 -9.09 -6.06
C TRP A 264 -12.04 -8.08 -4.99
N LYS A 265 -11.12 -7.19 -4.65
CA LYS A 265 -11.35 -6.11 -3.69
C LYS A 265 -11.86 -6.61 -2.33
N VAL A 266 -11.22 -7.66 -1.78
CA VAL A 266 -11.46 -8.15 -0.43
C VAL A 266 -10.29 -7.77 0.46
N GLY A 267 -10.56 -6.95 1.46
CA GLY A 267 -9.65 -6.55 2.52
C GLY A 267 -10.35 -6.61 3.87
N TRP A 268 -9.62 -6.31 4.93
CA TRP A 268 -10.17 -6.30 6.29
C TRP A 268 -9.40 -5.37 7.21
N VAL A 269 -10.05 -5.05 8.31
CA VAL A 269 -9.49 -4.38 9.48
C VAL A 269 -9.58 -5.35 10.65
N THR A 270 -8.51 -5.44 11.44
CA THR A 270 -8.53 -5.99 12.79
C THR A 270 -8.11 -4.92 13.79
N ALA A 271 -8.90 -4.71 14.85
CA ALA A 271 -8.65 -3.69 15.86
C ALA A 271 -9.51 -3.93 17.11
N ALA A 272 -9.27 -3.17 18.18
CA ALA A 272 -10.13 -3.14 19.34
C ALA A 272 -11.58 -2.71 18.97
N PRO A 273 -12.61 -3.16 19.69
CA PRO A 273 -14.02 -2.96 19.32
C PRO A 273 -14.43 -1.50 19.07
N ALA A 274 -13.89 -0.57 19.86
CA ALA A 274 -14.17 0.86 19.69
C ALA A 274 -13.62 1.39 18.35
N LEU A 275 -12.42 0.97 17.95
CA LEU A 275 -11.80 1.35 16.68
C LEU A 275 -12.54 0.72 15.50
N VAL A 276 -12.91 -0.57 15.59
CA VAL A 276 -13.75 -1.23 14.57
C VAL A 276 -15.09 -0.50 14.40
N THR A 277 -15.70 -0.07 15.51
CA THR A 277 -16.96 0.70 15.47
C THR A 277 -16.78 2.03 14.74
N ALA A 278 -15.70 2.77 15.01
CA ALA A 278 -15.40 4.03 14.32
C ALA A 278 -15.19 3.82 12.82
N VAL A 279 -14.36 2.85 12.44
CA VAL A 279 -14.11 2.51 11.02
C VAL A 279 -15.40 2.08 10.32
N ARG A 280 -16.21 1.23 10.97
CA ARG A 280 -17.49 0.76 10.42
C ARG A 280 -18.47 1.91 10.21
N SER A 281 -18.48 2.91 11.10
CA SER A 281 -19.37 4.07 10.99
C SER A 281 -19.14 4.87 9.71
N ALA A 282 -17.89 4.94 9.23
CA ALA A 282 -17.57 5.52 7.93
C ALA A 282 -17.84 4.53 6.78
N LYS A 283 -17.34 3.29 6.90
CA LYS A 283 -17.40 2.26 5.85
C LYS A 283 -18.82 1.98 5.37
N GLN A 284 -19.80 1.92 6.26
CA GLN A 284 -21.20 1.63 5.91
C GLN A 284 -21.83 2.65 4.95
N TYR A 285 -21.25 3.85 4.81
CA TYR A 285 -21.71 4.90 3.88
C TYR A 285 -20.79 5.05 2.67
N LEU A 286 -19.69 4.28 2.57
CA LEU A 286 -18.83 4.20 1.39
C LEU A 286 -19.37 3.14 0.42
N THR A 287 -19.28 1.87 0.80
CA THR A 287 -19.72 0.76 -0.07
C THR A 287 -20.86 -0.05 0.55
N TYR A 288 -21.23 0.22 1.79
CA TYR A 288 -22.20 -0.54 2.60
C TYR A 288 -21.65 -1.92 2.97
N VAL A 289 -21.48 -2.82 2.01
CA VAL A 289 -20.93 -4.17 2.18
C VAL A 289 -19.87 -4.47 1.12
N ALA A 290 -18.97 -5.42 1.39
CA ALA A 290 -18.04 -5.91 0.40
C ALA A 290 -18.69 -7.04 -0.45
N SER A 291 -18.05 -7.41 -1.57
CA SER A 291 -18.52 -8.47 -2.47
C SER A 291 -18.77 -9.79 -1.73
N GLY A 292 -20.00 -10.31 -1.81
CA GLY A 292 -20.41 -11.51 -1.08
C GLY A 292 -19.66 -12.78 -1.47
N PRO A 293 -19.70 -13.22 -2.75
CA PRO A 293 -19.14 -14.53 -3.16
C PRO A 293 -17.65 -14.65 -2.89
N PHE A 294 -16.89 -13.55 -3.11
CA PHE A 294 -15.45 -13.56 -2.92
C PHE A 294 -15.02 -13.64 -1.45
N GLN A 295 -15.88 -13.25 -0.52
CA GLN A 295 -15.57 -13.38 0.91
C GLN A 295 -15.47 -14.86 1.31
N TYR A 296 -16.35 -15.73 0.79
CA TYR A 296 -16.29 -17.18 1.05
C TYR A 296 -15.02 -17.81 0.48
N ALA A 297 -14.64 -17.42 -0.72
CA ALA A 297 -13.40 -17.88 -1.35
C ALA A 297 -12.14 -17.41 -0.59
N VAL A 298 -12.14 -16.16 -0.10
CA VAL A 298 -11.01 -15.64 0.69
C VAL A 298 -10.93 -16.31 2.06
N ALA A 299 -12.06 -16.73 2.65
CA ALA A 299 -12.05 -17.55 3.87
C ALA A 299 -11.31 -18.87 3.64
N GLU A 300 -11.58 -19.57 2.51
CA GLU A 300 -10.85 -20.78 2.12
C GLU A 300 -9.35 -20.47 1.84
N ALA A 301 -9.05 -19.34 1.20
CA ALA A 301 -7.67 -18.93 0.90
C ALA A 301 -6.83 -18.73 2.17
N LEU A 302 -7.38 -18.07 3.20
CA LEU A 302 -6.71 -17.87 4.48
C LEU A 302 -6.48 -19.17 5.27
N ALA A 303 -7.24 -20.21 4.96
CA ALA A 303 -7.09 -21.54 5.54
C ALA A 303 -6.07 -22.44 4.79
N LEU A 304 -5.48 -21.96 3.69
CA LEU A 304 -4.44 -22.71 2.97
C LEU A 304 -3.27 -23.07 3.91
N PRO A 305 -2.60 -24.22 3.66
CA PRO A 305 -1.50 -24.68 4.48
C PRO A 305 -0.29 -23.76 4.36
N ASP A 306 0.61 -23.81 5.32
CA ASP A 306 1.84 -22.99 5.37
C ASP A 306 2.70 -23.17 4.11
N SER A 307 2.71 -24.38 3.52
CA SER A 307 3.41 -24.68 2.28
C SER A 307 2.99 -23.80 1.10
N TYR A 308 1.73 -23.32 1.05
CA TYR A 308 1.29 -22.37 0.04
C TYR A 308 2.03 -21.03 0.19
N PHE A 309 2.05 -20.48 1.41
CA PHE A 309 2.69 -19.19 1.69
C PHE A 309 4.21 -19.27 1.50
N GLU A 310 4.82 -20.39 1.85
CA GLU A 310 6.26 -20.65 1.63
C GLU A 310 6.58 -20.72 0.13
N ALA A 311 5.78 -21.47 -0.65
CA ALA A 311 5.96 -21.56 -2.10
C ALA A 311 5.74 -20.21 -2.79
N PHE A 312 4.72 -19.46 -2.39
CA PHE A 312 4.47 -18.11 -2.89
C PHE A 312 5.63 -17.15 -2.61
N ARG A 313 6.15 -17.17 -1.38
CA ARG A 313 7.31 -16.37 -1.00
C ARG A 313 8.55 -16.76 -1.78
N ALA A 314 8.82 -18.06 -1.96
CA ALA A 314 9.96 -18.56 -2.73
C ALA A 314 9.89 -18.16 -4.22
N ASP A 315 8.71 -18.22 -4.84
CA ASP A 315 8.49 -17.76 -6.21
C ASP A 315 8.75 -16.24 -6.34
N MET A 316 8.24 -15.45 -5.41
CA MET A 316 8.46 -14.00 -5.40
C MET A 316 9.93 -13.65 -5.15
N LEU A 317 10.62 -14.38 -4.28
CA LEU A 317 12.06 -14.21 -4.04
C LEU A 317 12.87 -14.47 -5.32
N ALA A 318 12.62 -15.57 -6.02
CA ALA A 318 13.29 -15.88 -7.27
C ALA A 318 13.04 -14.80 -8.36
N LYS A 319 11.83 -14.27 -8.43
CA LYS A 319 11.47 -13.17 -9.34
C LYS A 319 12.15 -11.85 -8.96
N ARG A 320 12.23 -11.53 -7.65
CA ARG A 320 13.00 -10.39 -7.16
C ARG A 320 14.45 -10.48 -7.61
N ASP A 321 15.10 -11.60 -7.36
CA ASP A 321 16.53 -11.80 -7.63
C ASP A 321 16.81 -11.71 -9.14
N LEU A 322 15.95 -12.31 -9.96
CA LEU A 322 16.07 -12.23 -11.42
C LEU A 322 16.02 -10.77 -11.92
N LEU A 323 15.00 -10.01 -11.48
CA LEU A 323 14.87 -8.62 -11.94
C LEU A 323 15.93 -7.72 -11.32
N ALA A 324 16.28 -7.89 -10.04
CA ALA A 324 17.32 -7.11 -9.37
C ALA A 324 18.69 -7.29 -10.05
N THR A 325 19.06 -8.54 -10.39
CA THR A 325 20.28 -8.83 -11.16
C THR A 325 20.24 -8.14 -12.52
N GLY A 326 19.14 -8.27 -13.27
CA GLY A 326 19.00 -7.63 -14.58
C GLY A 326 19.08 -6.10 -14.53
N LEU A 327 18.53 -5.46 -13.48
CA LEU A 327 18.65 -4.02 -13.26
C LEU A 327 20.09 -3.61 -12.91
N SER A 328 20.75 -4.38 -12.04
CA SER A 328 22.18 -4.13 -11.70
C SER A 328 23.08 -4.29 -12.93
N ASP A 329 22.88 -5.32 -13.73
CA ASP A 329 23.64 -5.56 -14.99
C ASP A 329 23.40 -4.45 -16.02
N ALA A 330 22.24 -3.79 -15.96
CA ALA A 330 21.91 -2.62 -16.78
C ALA A 330 22.47 -1.30 -16.21
N GLY A 331 23.17 -1.32 -15.08
CA GLY A 331 23.83 -0.16 -14.48
C GLY A 331 22.97 0.63 -13.49
N PHE A 332 21.78 0.16 -13.14
CA PHE A 332 21.01 0.76 -12.06
C PHE A 332 21.62 0.43 -10.69
N GLU A 333 21.56 1.37 -9.78
CA GLU A 333 21.83 1.07 -8.39
C GLU A 333 20.56 0.54 -7.72
N VAL A 334 20.56 -0.74 -7.33
CA VAL A 334 19.39 -1.43 -6.79
C VAL A 334 19.41 -1.37 -5.26
N PHE A 335 18.32 -0.90 -4.64
CA PHE A 335 18.16 -0.96 -3.18
C PHE A 335 17.72 -2.34 -2.74
N ARG A 336 18.14 -2.73 -1.52
CA ARG A 336 17.70 -3.98 -0.90
C ARG A 336 16.19 -4.01 -0.77
N THR A 337 15.57 -4.99 -1.39
CA THR A 337 14.14 -5.27 -1.29
C THR A 337 13.93 -6.42 -0.30
N ALA A 338 13.64 -6.08 0.94
CA ALA A 338 13.40 -7.04 2.02
C ALA A 338 11.93 -7.49 2.10
N GLY A 339 11.02 -6.78 1.41
CA GLY A 339 9.60 -7.12 1.37
C GLY A 339 8.88 -6.52 0.18
N THR A 340 7.60 -6.77 0.07
CA THR A 340 6.71 -6.40 -1.05
C THR A 340 7.03 -7.14 -2.35
N TYR A 341 6.57 -6.63 -3.49
CA TYR A 341 6.97 -7.09 -4.83
C TYR A 341 7.46 -5.93 -5.71
N PHE A 342 8.07 -4.92 -5.08
CA PHE A 342 8.64 -3.77 -5.75
C PHE A 342 10.14 -3.65 -5.49
N ILE A 343 10.88 -3.29 -6.53
CA ILE A 343 12.28 -2.88 -6.45
C ILE A 343 12.35 -1.38 -6.69
N THR A 344 12.97 -0.65 -5.78
CA THR A 344 13.37 0.74 -6.01
C THR A 344 14.83 0.78 -6.45
N THR A 345 15.11 1.61 -7.45
CA THR A 345 16.46 1.83 -7.98
C THR A 345 16.81 3.31 -7.98
N ASP A 346 18.10 3.59 -7.95
CA ASP A 346 18.67 4.91 -8.22
C ASP A 346 19.20 4.95 -9.67
N ILE A 347 18.80 5.99 -10.42
CA ILE A 347 19.18 6.16 -11.83
C ILE A 347 20.40 7.05 -12.02
N ARG A 348 20.97 7.61 -10.94
CA ARG A 348 22.16 8.49 -11.03
C ARG A 348 23.39 7.80 -11.64
N PRO A 349 23.66 6.52 -11.39
CA PRO A 349 24.74 5.81 -12.08
C PRO A 349 24.58 5.77 -13.61
N LEU A 350 23.35 5.93 -14.13
CA LEU A 350 23.06 6.03 -15.57
C LEU A 350 23.21 7.45 -16.13
N GLY A 351 23.65 8.41 -15.30
CA GLY A 351 23.74 9.82 -15.67
C GLY A 351 22.40 10.59 -15.62
N GLU A 352 21.37 9.99 -15.04
CA GLU A 352 20.00 10.55 -14.97
C GLU A 352 19.69 11.00 -13.54
N THR A 353 18.91 12.08 -13.39
CA THR A 353 18.54 12.63 -12.08
C THR A 353 17.05 12.92 -11.93
N ASP A 354 16.29 12.85 -13.03
CA ASP A 354 14.85 13.10 -13.08
C ASP A 354 14.10 11.80 -13.43
N GLY A 355 13.54 11.15 -12.42
CA GLY A 355 12.76 9.92 -12.56
C GLY A 355 11.51 10.09 -13.45
N PHE A 356 10.88 11.27 -13.48
CA PHE A 356 9.73 11.51 -14.37
C PHE A 356 10.16 11.53 -15.84
N ALA A 357 11.19 12.29 -16.19
CA ALA A 357 11.73 12.34 -17.54
C ALA A 357 12.23 10.96 -17.96
N PHE A 358 12.95 10.28 -17.06
CA PHE A 358 13.45 8.92 -17.30
C PHE A 358 12.32 7.92 -17.57
N CYS A 359 11.30 7.84 -16.71
CA CYS A 359 10.19 6.89 -16.87
C CYS A 359 9.37 7.15 -18.15
N ARG A 360 9.23 8.41 -18.57
CA ARG A 360 8.55 8.74 -19.84
C ARG A 360 9.36 8.35 -21.07
N ALA A 361 10.69 8.41 -21.01
CA ALA A 361 11.57 8.01 -22.09
C ALA A 361 11.85 6.48 -22.13
N LEU A 362 11.68 5.79 -21.00
CA LEU A 362 12.03 4.37 -20.85
C LEU A 362 11.32 3.43 -21.84
N PRO A 363 10.02 3.63 -22.19
CA PRO A 363 9.33 2.82 -23.19
C PRO A 363 9.97 2.87 -24.58
N GLU A 364 10.42 4.02 -25.03
CA GLU A 364 11.11 4.17 -26.32
C GLU A 364 12.56 3.63 -26.27
N ARG A 365 13.25 3.84 -25.14
CA ARG A 365 14.65 3.44 -24.95
C ARG A 365 14.80 1.93 -24.76
N ALA A 366 13.90 1.32 -23.99
CA ALA A 366 14.05 -0.08 -23.56
C ALA A 366 12.78 -0.93 -23.75
N GLY A 367 11.65 -0.36 -24.17
CA GLY A 367 10.38 -1.11 -24.26
C GLY A 367 9.87 -1.60 -22.89
N VAL A 368 10.16 -0.87 -21.82
CA VAL A 368 9.75 -1.18 -20.45
C VAL A 368 9.13 0.06 -19.81
N VAL A 369 8.12 -0.10 -18.97
CA VAL A 369 7.49 0.96 -18.18
C VAL A 369 7.78 0.75 -16.69
N ALA A 370 8.14 1.82 -16.01
CA ALA A 370 8.37 1.89 -14.56
C ALA A 370 7.63 3.10 -13.95
N ILE A 371 7.70 3.29 -12.64
CA ILE A 371 7.07 4.42 -11.95
C ILE A 371 8.14 5.30 -11.30
N PRO A 372 8.13 6.64 -11.52
CA PRO A 372 9.01 7.55 -10.82
C PRO A 372 8.61 7.65 -9.34
N ASN A 373 9.56 7.43 -8.42
CA ASN A 373 9.26 7.43 -6.99
C ASN A 373 8.83 8.81 -6.45
N ALA A 374 9.24 9.90 -7.12
CA ALA A 374 8.88 11.26 -6.71
C ALA A 374 7.35 11.50 -6.58
N VAL A 375 6.50 10.65 -7.23
CA VAL A 375 5.04 10.71 -7.08
C VAL A 375 4.53 10.30 -5.71
N PHE A 376 5.35 9.57 -4.94
CA PHE A 376 5.02 9.05 -3.61
C PHE A 376 5.54 9.95 -2.48
N TYR A 377 6.10 11.12 -2.81
CA TYR A 377 6.66 12.07 -1.85
C TYR A 377 5.89 13.39 -1.86
N ASP A 378 5.68 13.95 -0.69
CA ASP A 378 5.39 15.38 -0.56
C ASP A 378 6.65 16.20 -0.85
N HIS A 379 7.81 15.77 -0.35
CA HIS A 379 9.14 16.30 -0.69
C HIS A 379 9.68 15.65 -1.97
N ARG A 380 9.11 16.01 -3.12
CA ARG A 380 9.36 15.34 -4.42
C ARG A 380 10.83 15.27 -4.82
N GLU A 381 11.64 16.23 -4.41
CA GLU A 381 13.08 16.28 -4.63
C GLU A 381 13.82 15.10 -3.97
N ALA A 382 13.33 14.61 -2.83
CA ALA A 382 13.89 13.45 -2.15
C ALA A 382 13.72 12.15 -2.95
N GLY A 383 12.66 12.08 -3.75
CA GLY A 383 12.37 10.92 -4.62
C GLY A 383 12.82 11.07 -6.07
N ALA A 384 13.36 12.26 -6.46
CA ALA A 384 13.62 12.60 -7.86
C ALA A 384 14.45 11.55 -8.63
N PRO A 385 15.59 11.01 -8.09
CA PRO A 385 16.42 10.07 -8.81
C PRO A 385 15.98 8.61 -8.68
N PHE A 386 14.84 8.33 -8.02
CA PHE A 386 14.43 6.96 -7.76
C PHE A 386 13.30 6.50 -8.67
N VAL A 387 13.39 5.24 -9.09
CA VAL A 387 12.43 4.59 -9.98
C VAL A 387 12.02 3.23 -9.41
N ARG A 388 10.72 2.92 -9.43
CA ARG A 388 10.16 1.67 -8.93
C ARG A 388 9.76 0.73 -10.06
N PHE A 389 10.18 -0.54 -9.93
CA PHE A 389 9.79 -1.65 -10.79
C PHE A 389 9.03 -2.71 -9.99
N ALA A 390 7.98 -3.28 -10.58
CA ALA A 390 7.20 -4.38 -9.99
C ALA A 390 7.67 -5.72 -10.55
N PHE A 391 7.97 -6.69 -9.67
CA PHE A 391 8.38 -8.04 -10.08
C PHE A 391 7.29 -9.12 -9.91
N CYS A 392 6.06 -8.74 -9.62
CA CYS A 392 4.92 -9.65 -9.54
C CYS A 392 4.40 -10.10 -10.92
N LYS A 393 5.29 -10.37 -11.85
CA LYS A 393 4.97 -10.80 -13.22
C LYS A 393 5.49 -12.22 -13.46
N ARG A 394 5.04 -12.84 -14.56
CA ARG A 394 5.60 -14.15 -14.97
C ARG A 394 7.10 -14.05 -15.19
N THR A 395 7.83 -15.08 -14.80
CA THR A 395 9.30 -15.13 -14.88
C THR A 395 9.81 -14.79 -16.28
N LYS A 396 9.12 -15.29 -17.35
CA LYS A 396 9.48 -14.98 -18.74
C LYS A 396 9.37 -13.48 -19.06
N VAL A 397 8.36 -12.80 -18.52
CA VAL A 397 8.15 -11.35 -18.72
C VAL A 397 9.27 -10.56 -18.03
N LEU A 398 9.65 -10.98 -16.83
CA LEU A 398 10.75 -10.35 -16.09
C LEU A 398 12.11 -10.58 -16.79
N ALA A 399 12.37 -11.78 -17.30
CA ALA A 399 13.60 -12.08 -18.04
C ALA A 399 13.69 -11.26 -19.33
N ASP A 400 12.60 -11.11 -20.09
CA ASP A 400 12.55 -10.26 -21.29
C ASP A 400 12.77 -8.78 -20.93
N ALA A 401 12.15 -8.28 -19.86
CA ALA A 401 12.35 -6.91 -19.39
C ALA A 401 13.80 -6.66 -18.96
N ALA A 402 14.40 -7.56 -18.19
CA ALA A 402 15.80 -7.49 -17.76
C ALA A 402 16.76 -7.44 -18.97
N GLU A 403 16.54 -8.30 -19.97
CA GLU A 403 17.35 -8.32 -21.18
C GLU A 403 17.23 -7.03 -22.00
N ARG A 404 16.01 -6.47 -22.12
CA ARG A 404 15.78 -5.18 -22.81
C ARG A 404 16.48 -4.03 -22.10
N LEU A 405 16.39 -3.97 -20.77
CA LEU A 405 17.05 -2.95 -19.97
C LEU A 405 18.58 -3.06 -20.12
N ARG A 406 19.13 -4.26 -20.02
CA ARG A 406 20.57 -4.51 -20.22
C ARG A 406 21.04 -4.04 -21.61
N LYS A 407 20.30 -4.35 -22.68
CA LYS A 407 20.64 -3.89 -24.04
C LYS A 407 20.57 -2.38 -24.21
N ALA A 408 19.69 -1.72 -23.49
CA ALA A 408 19.49 -0.27 -23.61
C ALA A 408 20.53 0.55 -22.83
N PHE A 409 21.09 0.01 -21.74
CA PHE A 409 21.90 0.78 -20.79
C PHE A 409 23.30 0.20 -20.53
N ALA A 410 23.52 -1.12 -20.70
CA ALA A 410 24.86 -1.70 -20.64
C ALA A 410 25.57 -1.52 -22.01
N GLY A 411 26.06 -0.31 -22.26
CA GLY A 411 26.82 0.05 -23.45
C GLY A 411 28.30 0.26 -23.15
#